data_34382ee6398b6db5abb46f3cf6fa0a9c
#
_entry.id   34382ee6398b6db5abb46f3cf6fa0a9c
#
_cell.length_a   1.000
_cell.length_b   1.000
_cell.length_c   1.000
_cell.angle_alpha   90.00
_cell.angle_beta   90.00
_cell.angle_gamma   90.00
#
_symmetry.space_group_name_H-M   'P 1'
#
loop_
_entity.id
_entity.type
_entity.pdbx_description
1 polymer ?
#
loop_
_entity_poly.entity_id
_entity_poly.type
_entity_poly.pdbx_seq_one_letter_code
_entity_poly.pdbx_strand_id
1 'polypeptide(L)'
;MSRAIVDIFSNPFLTNELAFRGGTALHKLYFKVPRRYSEDIDIVQVNAGPIGPILDTIQKTLNPVLGEPRRKQTVGSVTLSYRVESEGPPVVPLRLKVEINTREHFAIMGFQKIPFEVRSRWFNGVCRINTFTLEELLATKLRALYQRRKGRDLFDLWLGLTEAKADPVRIVAIFKQYMEVEGNIIDGISFMKNLGDKMKHLGFISDVKSLLPADVVYDEEFSYNLIRDKILTRIDE
;
A
#
# COMPACT_ATOMS: atom_id res chain seq x y z
N MET A 1 -11.16 -8.88 -4.75
CA MET A 1 -9.78 -8.38 -4.57
C MET A 1 -8.74 -9.51 -4.49
N SER A 2 -8.75 -10.41 -3.49
CA SER A 2 -7.70 -11.44 -3.33
C SER A 2 -7.53 -12.33 -4.55
N ARG A 3 -8.64 -12.72 -5.23
CA ARG A 3 -8.61 -13.41 -6.53
C ARG A 3 -7.86 -12.59 -7.59
N ALA A 4 -8.19 -11.32 -7.75
CA ALA A 4 -7.53 -10.46 -8.73
C ALA A 4 -6.01 -10.35 -8.50
N ILE A 5 -5.56 -10.31 -7.23
CA ILE A 5 -4.13 -10.34 -6.88
C ILE A 5 -3.51 -11.67 -7.32
N VAL A 6 -4.16 -12.81 -7.01
CA VAL A 6 -3.67 -14.13 -7.44
C VAL A 6 -3.61 -14.19 -8.97
N ASP A 7 -4.67 -13.78 -9.67
CA ASP A 7 -4.74 -13.84 -11.12
C ASP A 7 -3.64 -12.97 -11.78
N ILE A 8 -3.38 -11.76 -11.26
CA ILE A 8 -2.28 -10.88 -11.73
C ILE A 8 -0.92 -11.55 -11.52
N PHE A 9 -0.61 -12.01 -10.30
CA PHE A 9 0.71 -12.53 -9.96
C PHE A 9 0.92 -14.02 -10.30
N SER A 10 -0.09 -14.70 -10.83
CA SER A 10 0.05 -16.01 -11.47
C SER A 10 0.46 -15.88 -12.96
N ASN A 11 0.33 -14.70 -13.55
CA ASN A 11 0.79 -14.45 -14.91
C ASN A 11 2.30 -14.17 -14.91
N PRO A 12 3.14 -14.98 -15.61
CA PRO A 12 4.60 -14.83 -15.57
C PRO A 12 5.10 -13.46 -16.05
N PHE A 13 4.47 -12.89 -17.09
CA PHE A 13 4.83 -11.56 -17.58
C PHE A 13 4.52 -10.50 -16.54
N LEU A 14 3.31 -10.48 -15.98
CA LEU A 14 2.92 -9.47 -14.98
C LEU A 14 3.75 -9.59 -13.70
N THR A 15 4.10 -10.81 -13.27
CA THR A 15 4.95 -11.03 -12.09
C THR A 15 6.36 -10.46 -12.25
N ASN A 16 6.88 -10.44 -13.48
CA ASN A 16 8.20 -9.86 -13.76
C ASN A 16 8.15 -8.35 -13.95
N GLU A 17 7.04 -7.82 -14.46
CA GLU A 17 6.89 -6.39 -14.75
C GLU A 17 6.31 -5.57 -13.59
N LEU A 18 5.73 -6.21 -12.58
CA LEU A 18 4.98 -5.54 -11.51
C LEU A 18 5.47 -5.93 -10.13
N ALA A 19 5.44 -4.98 -9.20
CA ALA A 19 5.59 -5.24 -7.78
C ALA A 19 4.40 -4.67 -6.99
N PHE A 20 3.89 -5.44 -6.04
CA PHE A 20 2.76 -5.08 -5.20
C PHE A 20 3.22 -4.17 -4.07
N ARG A 21 2.47 -3.10 -3.81
CA ARG A 21 2.80 -2.10 -2.79
C ARG A 21 1.54 -1.59 -2.06
N GLY A 22 1.72 -0.54 -1.27
CA GLY A 22 0.62 0.16 -0.62
C GLY A 22 0.05 -0.54 0.60
N GLY A 23 -1.09 -0.04 1.08
CA GLY A 23 -1.75 -0.56 2.27
C GLY A 23 -2.23 -2.00 2.11
N THR A 24 -2.74 -2.36 0.94
CA THR A 24 -3.23 -3.71 0.68
C THR A 24 -2.09 -4.74 0.69
N ALA A 25 -0.93 -4.41 0.10
CA ALA A 25 0.26 -5.26 0.16
C ALA A 25 0.72 -5.46 1.60
N LEU A 26 0.85 -4.37 2.36
CA LEU A 26 1.24 -4.41 3.76
C LEU A 26 0.32 -5.34 4.57
N HIS A 27 -1.01 -5.13 4.50
CA HIS A 27 -1.95 -5.90 5.30
C HIS A 27 -2.13 -7.35 4.86
N LYS A 28 -1.94 -7.67 3.58
CA LYS A 28 -2.12 -9.05 3.08
C LYS A 28 -0.87 -9.90 3.15
N LEU A 29 0.31 -9.30 3.14
CA LEU A 29 1.57 -10.05 3.07
C LEU A 29 2.31 -10.10 4.41
N TYR A 30 2.13 -9.11 5.30
CA TYR A 30 2.92 -8.98 6.50
C TYR A 30 2.13 -9.12 7.81
N PHE A 31 0.79 -9.16 7.74
CA PHE A 31 -0.05 -9.41 8.91
C PHE A 31 -0.87 -10.68 8.74
N LYS A 32 -0.92 -11.50 9.79
CA LYS A 32 -1.74 -12.74 9.80
C LYS A 32 -3.22 -12.44 9.59
N VAL A 33 -3.69 -11.33 10.16
CA VAL A 33 -5.07 -10.84 10.02
C VAL A 33 -4.99 -9.37 9.63
N PRO A 34 -5.66 -8.95 8.53
CA PRO A 34 -5.74 -7.55 8.18
C PRO A 34 -6.42 -6.74 9.30
N ARG A 35 -5.75 -5.71 9.79
CA ARG A 35 -6.24 -4.88 10.90
C ARG A 35 -7.08 -3.69 10.46
N ARG A 36 -7.13 -3.42 9.18
CA ARG A 36 -8.02 -2.44 8.58
C ARG A 36 -8.43 -2.83 7.17
N TYR A 37 -9.52 -2.26 6.72
CA TYR A 37 -9.98 -2.40 5.35
C TYR A 37 -9.06 -1.64 4.37
N SER A 38 -8.85 -2.22 3.19
CA SER A 38 -8.11 -1.61 2.08
C SER A 38 -8.75 -2.02 0.76
N GLU A 39 -9.03 -1.06 -0.11
CA GLU A 39 -9.88 -1.23 -1.29
C GLU A 39 -9.10 -1.33 -2.60
N ASP A 40 -7.90 -0.76 -2.65
CA ASP A 40 -7.13 -0.59 -3.87
C ASP A 40 -6.03 -1.67 -3.99
N ILE A 41 -5.75 -2.10 -5.20
CA ILE A 41 -4.56 -2.87 -5.56
C ILE A 41 -3.54 -1.86 -6.10
N ASP A 42 -2.58 -1.49 -5.25
CA ASP A 42 -1.49 -0.59 -5.63
C ASP A 42 -0.30 -1.42 -6.13
N ILE A 43 0.14 -1.17 -7.34
CA ILE A 43 1.28 -1.84 -7.97
C ILE A 43 2.22 -0.82 -8.60
N VAL A 44 3.46 -1.21 -8.78
CA VAL A 44 4.46 -0.40 -9.46
C VAL A 44 5.02 -1.17 -10.66
N GLN A 45 5.23 -0.49 -11.76
CA GLN A 45 5.96 -1.03 -12.90
C GLN A 45 7.45 -1.12 -12.54
N VAL A 46 8.00 -2.33 -12.55
CA VAL A 46 9.40 -2.57 -12.15
C VAL A 46 10.38 -2.10 -13.22
N ASN A 47 10.11 -2.43 -14.49
CA ASN A 47 10.97 -2.06 -15.60
C ASN A 47 10.43 -0.83 -16.31
N ALA A 48 11.27 0.18 -16.51
CA ALA A 48 10.89 1.35 -17.29
C ALA A 48 10.60 0.95 -18.74
N GLY A 49 9.42 1.34 -19.25
CA GLY A 49 9.00 1.00 -20.60
C GLY A 49 7.53 1.35 -20.87
N PRO A 50 7.04 1.03 -22.07
CA PRO A 50 5.64 1.29 -22.42
C PRO A 50 4.68 0.52 -21.54
N ILE A 51 3.71 1.22 -20.94
CA ILE A 51 2.71 0.61 -20.05
C ILE A 51 1.64 -0.21 -20.80
N GLY A 52 1.47 0.00 -22.11
CA GLY A 52 0.44 -0.68 -22.92
C GLY A 52 0.39 -2.19 -22.75
N PRO A 53 1.49 -2.94 -23.01
CA PRO A 53 1.50 -4.40 -22.86
C PRO A 53 1.10 -4.90 -21.48
N ILE A 54 1.46 -4.17 -20.43
CA ILE A 54 1.07 -4.48 -19.04
C ILE A 54 -0.44 -4.30 -18.87
N LEU A 55 -1.00 -3.18 -19.35
CA LEU A 55 -2.44 -2.92 -19.27
C LEU A 55 -3.25 -3.95 -20.03
N ASP A 56 -2.85 -4.26 -21.26
CA ASP A 56 -3.52 -5.25 -22.11
C ASP A 56 -3.53 -6.63 -21.43
N THR A 57 -2.40 -7.01 -20.79
CA THR A 57 -2.29 -8.28 -20.08
C THR A 57 -3.13 -8.30 -18.81
N ILE A 58 -3.15 -7.20 -18.02
CA ILE A 58 -4.04 -7.09 -16.84
C ILE A 58 -5.50 -7.18 -17.25
N GLN A 59 -5.91 -6.47 -18.30
CA GLN A 59 -7.29 -6.51 -18.78
C GLN A 59 -7.66 -7.91 -19.30
N LYS A 60 -6.80 -8.53 -20.10
CA LYS A 60 -7.00 -9.91 -20.55
C LYS A 60 -7.14 -10.91 -19.40
N THR A 61 -6.43 -10.67 -18.29
CA THR A 61 -6.48 -11.52 -17.10
C THR A 61 -7.72 -11.28 -16.25
N LEU A 62 -8.13 -10.02 -16.04
CA LEU A 62 -9.18 -9.67 -15.09
C LEU A 62 -10.57 -9.49 -15.72
N ASN A 63 -10.67 -9.06 -17.01
CA ASN A 63 -11.95 -8.77 -17.65
C ASN A 63 -12.90 -9.97 -17.71
N PRO A 64 -12.45 -11.23 -17.88
CA PRO A 64 -13.35 -12.39 -17.85
C PRO A 64 -14.12 -12.55 -16.53
N VAL A 65 -13.60 -11.97 -15.43
CA VAL A 65 -14.20 -12.08 -14.09
C VAL A 65 -14.84 -10.78 -13.63
N LEU A 66 -14.25 -9.64 -13.99
CA LEU A 66 -14.63 -8.33 -13.45
C LEU A 66 -15.31 -7.41 -14.47
N GLY A 67 -15.42 -7.84 -15.75
CA GLY A 67 -15.89 -6.98 -16.83
C GLY A 67 -14.87 -5.93 -17.25
N GLU A 68 -15.29 -4.99 -18.09
CA GLU A 68 -14.41 -3.94 -18.63
C GLU A 68 -14.19 -2.81 -17.61
N PRO A 69 -12.92 -2.38 -17.37
CA PRO A 69 -12.64 -1.29 -16.45
C PRO A 69 -12.78 0.08 -17.10
N ARG A 70 -13.11 1.09 -16.30
CA ARG A 70 -12.82 2.47 -16.68
C ARG A 70 -11.32 2.74 -16.47
N ARG A 71 -10.65 3.17 -17.55
CA ARG A 71 -9.24 3.60 -17.49
C ARG A 71 -9.15 5.10 -17.25
N LYS A 72 -8.26 5.47 -16.32
CA LYS A 72 -7.79 6.86 -16.12
C LYS A 72 -6.27 6.85 -16.13
N GLN A 73 -5.67 7.75 -16.90
CA GLN A 73 -4.23 7.92 -16.97
C GLN A 73 -3.87 9.34 -16.54
N THR A 74 -2.84 9.45 -15.73
CA THR A 74 -2.22 10.70 -15.30
C THR A 74 -0.72 10.63 -15.54
N VAL A 75 -0.01 11.73 -15.32
CA VAL A 75 1.46 11.71 -15.38
C VAL A 75 1.96 10.80 -14.24
N GLY A 76 2.57 9.67 -14.62
CA GLY A 76 3.19 8.72 -13.69
C GLY A 76 2.25 7.72 -13.03
N SER A 77 0.98 7.64 -13.41
CA SER A 77 0.12 6.54 -12.98
C SER A 77 -1.01 6.21 -13.96
N VAL A 78 -1.44 4.95 -13.94
CA VAL A 78 -2.64 4.47 -14.64
C VAL A 78 -3.54 3.77 -13.64
N THR A 79 -4.84 4.07 -13.70
CA THR A 79 -5.85 3.45 -12.85
C THR A 79 -6.86 2.70 -13.71
N LEU A 80 -7.09 1.42 -13.38
CA LEU A 80 -8.18 0.61 -13.90
C LEU A 80 -9.23 0.46 -12.79
N SER A 81 -10.47 0.88 -13.06
CA SER A 81 -11.58 0.83 -12.10
C SER A 81 -12.65 -0.13 -12.60
N TYR A 82 -12.73 -1.29 -11.95
CA TYR A 82 -13.74 -2.30 -12.19
C TYR A 82 -14.97 -2.04 -11.32
N ARG A 83 -16.16 -2.33 -11.84
CA ARG A 83 -17.41 -2.30 -11.10
C ARG A 83 -18.05 -3.66 -11.20
N VAL A 84 -18.31 -4.26 -10.06
CA VAL A 84 -18.96 -5.57 -9.94
C VAL A 84 -20.09 -5.48 -8.94
N GLU A 85 -21.04 -6.39 -9.02
CA GLU A 85 -22.10 -6.51 -8.03
C GLU A 85 -21.76 -7.61 -7.04
N SER A 86 -22.20 -7.46 -5.77
CA SER A 86 -22.05 -8.50 -4.76
C SER A 86 -22.97 -9.69 -5.11
N GLU A 87 -22.53 -10.91 -4.83
CA GLU A 87 -23.27 -12.14 -5.13
C GLU A 87 -24.44 -12.42 -4.19
N GLY A 88 -24.50 -11.74 -3.02
CA GLY A 88 -25.52 -11.97 -2.01
C GLY A 88 -26.52 -10.81 -1.88
N PRO A 89 -27.78 -11.08 -1.46
CA PRO A 89 -28.76 -10.05 -1.18
C PRO A 89 -28.41 -9.32 0.15
N PRO A 90 -28.60 -7.97 0.22
CA PRO A 90 -28.90 -7.11 -0.91
C PRO A 90 -27.72 -6.97 -1.86
N VAL A 91 -28.00 -6.98 -3.17
CA VAL A 91 -26.97 -6.74 -4.19
C VAL A 91 -26.46 -5.31 -4.05
N VAL A 92 -25.17 -5.16 -3.81
CA VAL A 92 -24.50 -3.87 -3.66
C VAL A 92 -23.41 -3.69 -4.70
N PRO A 93 -23.27 -2.49 -5.28
CA PRO A 93 -22.19 -2.21 -6.21
C PRO A 93 -20.85 -2.19 -5.48
N LEU A 94 -19.91 -2.99 -5.94
CA LEU A 94 -18.54 -3.04 -5.45
C LEU A 94 -17.60 -2.41 -6.48
N ARG A 95 -16.56 -1.77 -6.01
CA ARG A 95 -15.52 -1.19 -6.85
C ARG A 95 -14.18 -1.80 -6.49
N LEU A 96 -13.49 -2.31 -7.51
CA LEU A 96 -12.09 -2.70 -7.40
C LEU A 96 -11.25 -1.73 -8.24
N LYS A 97 -10.25 -1.13 -7.62
CA LYS A 97 -9.31 -0.22 -8.26
C LYS A 97 -7.93 -0.86 -8.32
N VAL A 98 -7.36 -0.91 -9.51
CA VAL A 98 -5.96 -1.28 -9.73
C VAL A 98 -5.22 -0.03 -10.15
N GLU A 99 -4.30 0.44 -9.32
CA GLU A 99 -3.47 1.62 -9.57
C GLU A 99 -2.04 1.23 -9.84
N ILE A 100 -1.51 1.64 -10.98
CA ILE A 100 -0.18 1.29 -11.45
C ILE A 100 0.67 2.56 -11.46
N ASN A 101 1.67 2.62 -10.59
CA ASN A 101 2.70 3.66 -10.62
C ASN A 101 3.69 3.33 -11.76
N THR A 102 3.93 4.30 -12.62
CA THR A 102 4.82 4.20 -13.80
C THR A 102 6.00 5.17 -13.74
N ARG A 103 6.40 5.57 -12.52
CA ARG A 103 7.51 6.52 -12.28
C ARG A 103 8.60 5.95 -11.40
N GLU A 104 8.23 5.18 -10.38
CA GLU A 104 9.15 4.64 -9.39
C GLU A 104 9.52 3.21 -9.78
N HIS A 105 10.48 3.03 -10.71
CA HIS A 105 10.89 1.72 -11.24
C HIS A 105 11.96 1.04 -10.38
N PHE A 106 12.02 1.34 -9.09
CA PHE A 106 13.10 0.85 -8.22
C PHE A 106 12.58 0.48 -6.83
N ALA A 107 13.36 -0.32 -6.13
CA ALA A 107 13.25 -0.59 -4.72
C ALA A 107 14.64 -0.43 -4.09
N ILE A 108 14.72 0.29 -2.97
CA ILE A 108 15.98 0.55 -2.24
C ILE A 108 16.61 -0.76 -1.75
N MET A 109 15.77 -1.65 -1.21
CA MET A 109 16.20 -2.96 -0.69
C MET A 109 16.05 -4.09 -1.72
N GLY A 110 15.68 -3.74 -2.97
CA GLY A 110 15.31 -4.72 -3.98
C GLY A 110 13.93 -5.35 -3.73
N PHE A 111 13.43 -6.05 -4.73
CA PHE A 111 12.15 -6.76 -4.65
C PHE A 111 12.33 -8.17 -4.09
N GLN A 112 11.31 -8.66 -3.40
CA GLN A 112 11.24 -10.03 -2.91
C GLN A 112 9.96 -10.72 -3.37
N LYS A 113 9.95 -12.05 -3.40
CA LYS A 113 8.78 -12.86 -3.78
C LYS A 113 8.20 -13.55 -2.54
N ILE A 114 7.01 -13.12 -2.13
CA ILE A 114 6.30 -13.68 -0.98
C ILE A 114 5.22 -14.66 -1.47
N PRO A 115 5.13 -15.89 -0.91
CA PRO A 115 4.01 -16.78 -1.19
C PRO A 115 2.71 -16.19 -0.68
N PHE A 116 1.67 -16.26 -1.51
CA PHE A 116 0.34 -15.76 -1.17
C PHE A 116 -0.69 -16.81 -1.54
N GLU A 117 -1.53 -17.18 -0.57
CA GLU A 117 -2.57 -18.17 -0.73
C GLU A 117 -3.93 -17.59 -0.36
N VAL A 118 -4.93 -17.91 -1.16
CA VAL A 118 -6.33 -17.62 -0.89
C VAL A 118 -7.10 -18.92 -0.79
N ARG A 119 -7.75 -19.14 0.34
CA ARG A 119 -8.69 -20.25 0.56
C ARG A 119 -10.04 -19.70 1.00
N SER A 120 -11.03 -19.83 0.15
CA SER A 120 -12.40 -19.44 0.47
C SER A 120 -13.39 -20.34 -0.26
N ARG A 121 -14.66 -20.30 0.13
CA ARG A 121 -15.73 -21.00 -0.58
C ARG A 121 -15.92 -20.53 -2.04
N TRP A 122 -15.40 -19.35 -2.38
CA TRP A 122 -15.58 -18.70 -3.68
C TRP A 122 -14.38 -18.89 -4.62
N PHE A 123 -13.18 -19.00 -4.04
CA PHE A 123 -11.95 -19.07 -4.80
C PHE A 123 -10.82 -19.67 -3.98
N ASN A 124 -10.09 -20.58 -4.61
CA ASN A 124 -8.84 -21.11 -4.07
C ASN A 124 -7.74 -20.86 -5.10
N GLY A 125 -6.62 -20.32 -4.65
CA GLY A 125 -5.49 -20.04 -5.52
C GLY A 125 -4.23 -19.67 -4.75
N VAL A 126 -3.09 -19.92 -5.39
CA VAL A 126 -1.76 -19.62 -4.84
C VAL A 126 -0.93 -18.92 -5.88
N CYS A 127 -0.10 -17.97 -5.46
CA CYS A 127 0.88 -17.33 -6.32
C CYS A 127 2.12 -16.90 -5.50
N ARG A 128 3.13 -16.37 -6.19
CA ARG A 128 4.26 -15.69 -5.54
C ARG A 128 4.23 -14.23 -5.95
N ILE A 129 3.98 -13.36 -4.98
CA ILE A 129 3.83 -11.93 -5.21
C ILE A 129 5.20 -11.26 -5.16
N ASN A 130 5.58 -10.57 -6.23
CA ASN A 130 6.72 -9.67 -6.24
C ASN A 130 6.34 -8.39 -5.47
N THR A 131 7.12 -8.03 -4.45
CA THR A 131 6.82 -6.92 -3.53
C THR A 131 8.08 -6.36 -2.87
N PHE A 132 7.92 -5.32 -2.10
CA PHE A 132 8.96 -4.67 -1.31
C PHE A 132 9.15 -5.35 0.05
N THR A 133 10.26 -5.08 0.74
CA THR A 133 10.44 -5.49 2.13
C THR A 133 9.44 -4.76 3.04
N LEU A 134 9.21 -5.29 4.24
CA LEU A 134 8.32 -4.66 5.23
C LEU A 134 8.76 -3.22 5.53
N GLU A 135 10.04 -3.05 5.85
CA GLU A 135 10.61 -1.75 6.21
C GLU A 135 10.50 -0.75 5.04
N GLU A 136 10.62 -1.23 3.81
CA GLU A 136 10.49 -0.36 2.64
C GLU A 136 9.03 0.05 2.38
N LEU A 137 8.06 -0.85 2.55
CA LEU A 137 6.65 -0.47 2.54
C LEU A 137 6.34 0.57 3.62
N LEU A 138 6.88 0.41 4.82
CA LEU A 138 6.69 1.35 5.91
C LEU A 138 7.42 2.68 5.67
N ALA A 139 8.60 2.67 5.05
CA ALA A 139 9.29 3.89 4.62
C ALA A 139 8.48 4.69 3.60
N THR A 140 7.82 4.01 2.65
CA THR A 140 6.88 4.68 1.74
C THR A 140 5.64 5.21 2.45
N LYS A 141 5.20 4.59 3.55
CA LYS A 141 4.15 5.11 4.43
C LYS A 141 4.60 6.34 5.21
N LEU A 142 5.85 6.34 5.68
CA LEU A 142 6.44 7.49 6.35
C LEU A 142 6.53 8.69 5.39
N ARG A 143 6.98 8.48 4.16
CA ARG A 143 6.94 9.49 3.10
C ARG A 143 5.53 10.02 2.85
N ALA A 144 4.55 9.13 2.70
CA ALA A 144 3.15 9.50 2.50
C ALA A 144 2.59 10.28 3.70
N LEU A 145 2.94 9.89 4.94
CA LEU A 145 2.54 10.59 6.15
C LEU A 145 3.06 12.02 6.18
N TYR A 146 4.28 12.27 5.66
CA TYR A 146 4.80 13.62 5.50
C TYR A 146 4.05 14.41 4.42
N GLN A 147 3.87 13.81 3.23
CA GLN A 147 3.39 14.50 2.03
C GLN A 147 1.87 14.72 2.01
N ARG A 148 1.07 13.86 2.66
CA ARG A 148 -0.38 13.93 2.63
C ARG A 148 -0.99 13.86 4.03
N ARG A 149 -2.28 14.19 4.13
CA ARG A 149 -3.01 14.18 5.40
C ARG A 149 -3.99 13.01 5.46
N LYS A 150 -3.44 11.79 5.70
CA LYS A 150 -4.21 10.55 5.85
C LYS A 150 -3.79 9.79 7.11
N GLY A 151 -4.68 9.69 8.10
CA GLY A 151 -4.42 9.06 9.40
C GLY A 151 -4.07 7.58 9.29
N ARG A 152 -4.55 6.89 8.26
CA ARG A 152 -4.20 5.50 7.97
C ARG A 152 -2.71 5.27 7.71
N ASP A 153 -1.95 6.29 7.30
CA ASP A 153 -0.50 6.13 7.14
C ASP A 153 0.20 6.10 8.50
N LEU A 154 -0.29 6.84 9.50
CA LEU A 154 0.15 6.75 10.89
C LEU A 154 -0.21 5.39 11.50
N PHE A 155 -1.44 4.92 11.29
CA PHE A 155 -1.90 3.60 11.72
C PHE A 155 -1.03 2.47 11.17
N ASP A 156 -0.73 2.49 9.86
CA ASP A 156 0.10 1.47 9.21
C ASP A 156 1.52 1.43 9.79
N LEU A 157 2.12 2.58 10.11
CA LEU A 157 3.43 2.67 10.77
C LEU A 157 3.38 2.13 12.21
N TRP A 158 2.37 2.54 12.99
CA TRP A 158 2.16 2.03 14.35
C TRP A 158 2.04 0.51 14.35
N LEU A 159 1.20 -0.04 13.48
CA LEU A 159 0.99 -1.48 13.35
C LEU A 159 2.27 -2.21 12.94
N GLY A 160 3.04 -1.65 12.00
CA GLY A 160 4.32 -2.18 11.56
C GLY A 160 5.34 -2.29 12.69
N LEU A 161 5.42 -1.28 13.57
CA LEU A 161 6.33 -1.31 14.72
C LEU A 161 5.85 -2.23 15.85
N THR A 162 4.55 -2.27 16.11
CA THR A 162 4.00 -3.00 17.28
C THR A 162 3.74 -4.47 16.98
N GLU A 163 3.09 -4.81 15.88
CA GLU A 163 2.74 -6.21 15.54
C GLU A 163 3.80 -6.89 14.67
N ALA A 164 4.27 -6.23 13.61
CA ALA A 164 5.23 -6.83 12.68
C ALA A 164 6.69 -6.69 13.14
N LYS A 165 6.95 -5.92 14.22
CA LYS A 165 8.29 -5.72 14.80
C LYS A 165 9.31 -5.16 13.78
N ALA A 166 8.85 -4.31 12.86
CA ALA A 166 9.71 -3.68 11.88
C ALA A 166 10.82 -2.85 12.53
N ASP A 167 11.98 -2.82 11.90
CA ASP A 167 13.15 -2.08 12.38
C ASP A 167 13.02 -0.58 12.07
N PRO A 168 12.87 0.30 13.07
CA PRO A 168 12.73 1.73 12.85
C PRO A 168 13.97 2.38 12.24
N VAL A 169 15.17 1.86 12.50
CA VAL A 169 16.42 2.39 11.92
C VAL A 169 16.44 2.16 10.41
N ARG A 170 16.07 0.95 9.98
CA ARG A 170 15.94 0.63 8.55
C ARG A 170 14.86 1.45 7.87
N ILE A 171 13.70 1.64 8.51
CA ILE A 171 12.61 2.48 7.96
C ILE A 171 13.12 3.90 7.69
N VAL A 172 13.84 4.51 8.64
CA VAL A 172 14.39 5.87 8.49
C VAL A 172 15.44 5.93 7.40
N ALA A 173 16.37 4.97 7.36
CA ALA A 173 17.43 4.94 6.35
C ALA A 173 16.84 4.86 4.92
N ILE A 174 15.82 4.00 4.72
CA ILE A 174 15.14 3.86 3.43
C ILE A 174 14.33 5.13 3.11
N PHE A 175 13.65 5.71 4.10
CA PHE A 175 12.90 6.96 3.93
C PHE A 175 13.79 8.10 3.45
N LYS A 176 14.98 8.28 4.06
CA LYS A 176 15.95 9.30 3.66
C LYS A 176 16.34 9.13 2.17
N GLN A 177 16.62 7.90 1.75
CA GLN A 177 16.97 7.62 0.34
C GLN A 177 15.82 7.95 -0.63
N TYR A 178 14.56 7.63 -0.27
CA TYR A 178 13.41 8.02 -1.09
C TYR A 178 13.26 9.54 -1.20
N MET A 179 13.48 10.26 -0.09
CA MET A 179 13.40 11.72 -0.08
C MET A 179 14.53 12.36 -0.90
N GLU A 180 15.74 11.80 -0.82
CA GLU A 180 16.89 12.25 -1.62
C GLU A 180 16.67 12.08 -3.12
N VAL A 181 16.11 10.93 -3.55
CA VAL A 181 15.75 10.69 -4.96
C VAL A 181 14.73 11.72 -5.47
N GLU A 182 13.83 12.20 -4.60
CA GLU A 182 12.88 13.27 -4.92
C GLU A 182 13.49 14.68 -4.86
N GLY A 183 14.76 14.80 -4.48
CA GLY A 183 15.42 16.09 -4.29
C GLY A 183 14.98 16.84 -3.03
N ASN A 184 14.40 16.15 -2.07
CA ASN A 184 13.93 16.71 -0.81
C ASN A 184 14.83 16.26 0.36
N ILE A 185 15.15 17.20 1.24
CA ILE A 185 15.79 16.90 2.53
C ILE A 185 14.81 17.32 3.61
N ILE A 186 14.46 16.40 4.47
CA ILE A 186 13.51 16.63 5.57
C ILE A 186 14.23 16.35 6.88
N ASP A 187 14.25 17.34 7.75
CA ASP A 187 14.72 17.19 9.14
C ASP A 187 13.59 16.70 10.06
N GLY A 188 13.97 16.08 11.17
CA GLY A 188 13.04 15.52 12.14
C GLY A 188 12.15 16.57 12.80
N ILE A 189 12.66 17.79 13.06
CA ILE A 189 11.90 18.87 13.67
C ILE A 189 10.78 19.33 12.76
N SER A 190 11.07 19.54 11.46
CA SER A 190 10.08 19.90 10.45
C SER A 190 9.01 18.81 10.30
N PHE A 191 9.41 17.55 10.35
CA PHE A 191 8.45 16.44 10.28
C PHE A 191 7.57 16.38 11.54
N MET A 192 8.14 16.51 12.74
CA MET A 192 7.38 16.52 14.00
C MET A 192 6.34 17.64 14.00
N LYS A 193 6.72 18.86 13.56
CA LYS A 193 5.79 19.98 13.41
C LYS A 193 4.67 19.67 12.43
N ASN A 194 5.01 19.15 11.23
CA ASN A 194 4.06 18.75 10.20
C ASN A 194 3.04 17.72 10.74
N LEU A 195 3.51 16.68 11.43
CA LEU A 195 2.65 15.64 11.99
C LEU A 195 1.80 16.19 13.16
N GLY A 196 2.38 17.01 14.04
CA GLY A 196 1.67 17.66 15.14
C GLY A 196 0.52 18.55 14.64
N ASP A 197 0.74 19.27 13.51
CA ASP A 197 -0.34 20.05 12.89
C ASP A 197 -1.42 19.15 12.27
N LYS A 198 -1.06 18.00 11.68
CA LYS A 198 -2.04 17.03 11.17
C LYS A 198 -2.89 16.43 12.28
N MET A 199 -2.33 16.16 13.47
CA MET A 199 -3.06 15.65 14.63
C MET A 199 -4.18 16.59 15.12
N LYS A 200 -4.12 17.88 14.83
CA LYS A 200 -5.18 18.87 15.17
C LYS A 200 -6.38 18.79 14.21
N HIS A 201 -6.29 18.07 13.10
CA HIS A 201 -7.34 18.00 12.10
C HIS A 201 -8.23 16.76 12.28
N LEU A 202 -9.51 16.97 12.53
CA LEU A 202 -10.50 15.91 12.66
C LEU A 202 -10.50 14.93 11.49
N GLY A 203 -10.36 15.43 10.25
CA GLY A 203 -10.32 14.59 9.06
C GLY A 203 -9.08 13.70 8.97
N PHE A 204 -7.97 14.03 9.65
CA PHE A 204 -6.82 13.14 9.79
C PHE A 204 -7.11 12.04 10.82
N ILE A 205 -7.61 12.39 11.98
CA ILE A 205 -7.95 11.47 13.07
C ILE A 205 -9.05 10.50 12.63
N SER A 206 -10.11 10.97 11.96
CA SER A 206 -11.23 10.14 11.53
C SER A 206 -10.94 9.27 10.29
N ASP A 207 -9.88 9.56 9.52
CA ASP A 207 -9.59 8.85 8.25
C ASP A 207 -9.44 7.33 8.44
N VAL A 208 -8.89 6.89 9.55
CA VAL A 208 -8.70 5.46 9.83
C VAL A 208 -9.92 4.80 10.47
N LYS A 209 -10.72 5.54 11.26
CA LYS A 209 -11.83 4.98 12.06
C LYS A 209 -12.84 4.21 11.22
N SER A 210 -13.18 4.72 10.04
CA SER A 210 -14.12 4.07 9.11
C SER A 210 -13.54 2.80 8.45
N LEU A 211 -12.25 2.56 8.59
CA LEU A 211 -11.55 1.42 7.99
C LEU A 211 -11.24 0.32 9.01
N LEU A 212 -11.44 0.58 10.31
CA LEU A 212 -11.14 -0.38 11.38
C LEU A 212 -12.32 -1.35 11.60
N PRO A 213 -12.04 -2.64 11.78
CA PRO A 213 -12.99 -3.56 12.38
C PRO A 213 -13.39 -3.13 13.80
N ALA A 214 -14.58 -3.51 14.25
CA ALA A 214 -15.14 -3.07 15.54
C ALA A 214 -14.34 -3.53 16.77
N ASP A 215 -13.55 -4.59 16.62
CA ASP A 215 -12.69 -5.18 17.66
C ASP A 215 -11.29 -4.56 17.73
N VAL A 216 -10.94 -3.68 16.81
CA VAL A 216 -9.62 -3.02 16.78
C VAL A 216 -9.69 -1.73 17.59
N VAL A 217 -8.98 -1.72 18.70
CA VAL A 217 -8.75 -0.51 19.51
C VAL A 217 -7.51 0.20 18.99
N TYR A 218 -7.68 1.46 18.63
CA TYR A 218 -6.60 2.31 18.12
C TYR A 218 -6.58 3.64 18.87
N ASP A 219 -5.41 3.98 19.37
CA ASP A 219 -5.12 5.24 20.05
C ASP A 219 -4.18 6.07 19.18
N GLU A 220 -4.69 7.14 18.62
CA GLU A 220 -3.97 8.02 17.70
C GLU A 220 -2.86 8.79 18.40
N GLU A 221 -3.07 9.18 19.66
CA GLU A 221 -2.09 9.93 20.44
C GLU A 221 -0.91 9.03 20.86
N PHE A 222 -1.20 7.82 21.32
CA PHE A 222 -0.17 6.82 21.57
C PHE A 222 0.64 6.53 20.34
N SER A 223 -0.02 6.37 19.19
CA SER A 223 0.64 6.09 17.91
C SER A 223 1.52 7.26 17.46
N TYR A 224 1.04 8.49 17.61
CA TYR A 224 1.83 9.70 17.36
C TYR A 224 3.11 9.72 18.21
N ASN A 225 2.99 9.50 19.52
CA ASN A 225 4.13 9.50 20.43
C ASN A 225 5.13 8.38 20.07
N LEU A 226 4.63 7.18 19.77
CA LEU A 226 5.48 6.05 19.36
C LEU A 226 6.27 6.38 18.07
N ILE A 227 5.61 6.93 17.06
CA ILE A 227 6.27 7.27 15.78
C ILE A 227 7.27 8.42 15.98
N ARG A 228 6.91 9.44 16.77
CA ARG A 228 7.83 10.52 17.14
C ARG A 228 9.11 9.96 17.77
N ASP A 229 8.96 9.14 18.82
CA ASP A 229 10.08 8.68 19.64
C ASP A 229 10.91 7.57 18.97
N LYS A 230 10.31 6.73 18.13
CA LYS A 230 11.01 5.61 17.48
C LYS A 230 11.52 5.91 16.08
N ILE A 231 10.90 6.85 15.38
CA ILE A 231 11.20 7.16 13.97
C ILE A 231 11.68 8.60 13.81
N LEU A 232 10.87 9.61 14.20
CA LEU A 232 11.15 10.99 13.80
C LEU A 232 12.40 11.55 14.49
N THR A 233 12.68 11.16 15.73
CA THR A 233 13.93 11.54 16.43
C THR A 233 15.19 11.01 15.75
N ARG A 234 15.09 9.96 14.93
CA ARG A 234 16.21 9.35 14.20
C ARG A 234 16.45 9.93 12.81
N ILE A 235 15.58 10.83 12.36
CA ILE A 235 15.75 11.43 11.03
C ILE A 235 17.04 12.26 10.96
N ASP A 236 17.44 12.89 12.08
CA ASP A 236 18.62 13.76 12.14
C ASP A 236 19.90 13.01 12.60
N GLU A 237 19.78 11.72 12.97
CA GLU A 237 20.90 10.81 13.22
C GLU A 237 21.49 10.32 11.88
#